data_17ef045522f737cd51f88fba06940911
#
_entry.id   17ef045522f737cd51f88fba06940911
#
_cell.length_a   1.000
_cell.length_b   1.000
_cell.length_c   1.000
_cell.angle_alpha   90.00
_cell.angle_beta   90.00
_cell.angle_gamma   90.00
#
_symmetry.space_group_name_H-M   'P 1'
#
loop_
_entity.id
_entity.type
_entity.pdbx_description
1 polymer ?
#
loop_
_entity_poly.entity_id
_entity_poly.type
_entity_poly.pdbx_seq_one_letter_code
_entity_poly.pdbx_strand_id
1 'polypeptide(L)'
;MIAVRPVTRSDAAEWMRLRRGLWPEEPEDDLDREVAEFFEGTLPEPEAVLLALEGGEAVGVVELAIRPTAEGCRTNRVAYVEAWYVAPGARRSGVGRALIDAAEAWGRSRGCEEIASDTEIANEASARAHRALGFEEAGVVRCFRKQLRSGKDAR
;
A
#
# COMPACT_ATOMS: atom_id res chain seq x y z
N MET A 1 3.67 -22.21 -5.54
CA MET A 1 2.29 -21.66 -5.56
C MET A 1 2.23 -20.46 -4.61
N ILE A 2 1.65 -19.38 -5.08
CA ILE A 2 1.51 -18.14 -4.32
C ILE A 2 0.13 -18.12 -3.70
N ALA A 3 0.07 -17.92 -2.37
CA ALA A 3 -1.18 -17.70 -1.65
C ALA A 3 -1.21 -16.27 -1.11
N VAL A 4 -2.35 -15.60 -1.23
CA VAL A 4 -2.54 -14.25 -0.67
C VAL A 4 -3.64 -14.31 0.38
N ARG A 5 -3.34 -13.78 1.57
CA ARG A 5 -4.30 -13.73 2.68
C ARG A 5 -4.11 -12.49 3.54
N PRO A 6 -5.12 -12.11 4.33
CA PRO A 6 -4.95 -11.06 5.32
C PRO A 6 -3.86 -11.37 6.33
N VAL A 7 -3.16 -10.32 6.76
CA VAL A 7 -2.14 -10.40 7.81
C VAL A 7 -2.79 -10.77 9.15
N THR A 8 -2.07 -11.54 9.96
CA THR A 8 -2.46 -11.86 11.35
C THR A 8 -1.39 -11.34 12.31
N ARG A 9 -1.71 -11.31 13.61
CA ARG A 9 -0.73 -10.87 14.65
C ARG A 9 0.58 -11.66 14.60
N SER A 10 0.51 -12.95 14.27
CA SER A 10 1.70 -13.80 14.15
C SER A 10 2.60 -13.41 12.97
N ASP A 11 2.08 -12.65 12.00
CA ASP A 11 2.83 -12.18 10.83
C ASP A 11 3.54 -10.84 11.07
N ALA A 12 3.41 -10.24 12.25
CA ALA A 12 3.91 -8.89 12.51
C ALA A 12 5.39 -8.71 12.13
N ALA A 13 6.26 -9.65 12.49
CA ALA A 13 7.68 -9.58 12.17
C ALA A 13 7.94 -9.66 10.65
N GLU A 14 7.21 -10.52 9.94
CA GLU A 14 7.33 -10.67 8.49
C GLU A 14 6.81 -9.44 7.75
N TRP A 15 5.67 -8.93 8.16
CA TRP A 15 5.14 -7.69 7.60
C TRP A 15 6.11 -6.54 7.83
N MET A 16 6.66 -6.42 9.05
CA MET A 16 7.67 -5.41 9.37
C MET A 16 8.91 -5.52 8.48
N ARG A 17 9.38 -6.74 8.25
CA ARG A 17 10.52 -7.00 7.35
C ARG A 17 10.25 -6.49 5.93
N LEU A 18 9.04 -6.72 5.40
CA LEU A 18 8.64 -6.24 4.09
C LEU A 18 8.53 -4.70 4.05
N ARG A 19 8.00 -4.10 5.11
CA ARG A 19 7.94 -2.62 5.22
C ARG A 19 9.33 -1.99 5.21
N ARG A 20 10.29 -2.57 5.90
CA ARG A 20 11.69 -2.10 5.87
C ARG A 20 12.28 -2.16 4.47
N GLY A 21 11.93 -3.18 3.70
CA GLY A 21 12.34 -3.30 2.30
C GLY A 21 11.77 -2.20 1.41
N LEU A 22 10.52 -1.83 1.66
CA LEU A 22 9.84 -0.77 0.90
C LEU A 22 10.29 0.63 1.33
N TRP A 23 10.46 0.85 2.63
CA TRP A 23 10.82 2.15 3.21
C TRP A 23 12.11 2.06 4.05
N PRO A 24 13.26 1.82 3.42
CA PRO A 24 14.52 1.64 4.16
C PRO A 24 14.99 2.90 4.87
N GLU A 25 14.51 4.08 4.47
CA GLU A 25 14.85 5.37 5.06
C GLU A 25 13.95 5.75 6.25
N GLU A 26 12.82 5.05 6.43
CA GLU A 26 11.91 5.34 7.54
C GLU A 26 12.47 4.79 8.87
N PRO A 27 12.29 5.51 9.99
CA PRO A 27 12.70 5.01 11.30
C PRO A 27 11.99 3.71 11.64
N GLU A 28 12.75 2.70 12.11
CA GLU A 28 12.19 1.40 12.50
C GLU A 28 11.12 1.52 13.58
N ASP A 29 11.34 2.40 14.55
CA ASP A 29 10.39 2.62 15.64
C ASP A 29 9.04 3.12 15.14
N ASP A 30 9.03 3.93 14.10
CA ASP A 30 7.79 4.42 13.48
C ASP A 30 7.06 3.29 12.76
N LEU A 31 7.78 2.47 12.01
CA LEU A 31 7.21 1.31 11.32
C LEU A 31 6.68 0.27 12.31
N ASP A 32 7.42 0.00 13.39
CA ASP A 32 7.01 -0.92 14.46
C ASP A 32 5.74 -0.43 15.17
N ARG A 33 5.68 0.87 15.46
CA ARG A 33 4.50 1.48 16.09
C ARG A 33 3.25 1.32 15.22
N GLU A 34 3.36 1.59 13.93
CA GLU A 34 2.24 1.47 12.99
C GLU A 34 1.74 0.03 12.89
N VAL A 35 2.63 -0.95 12.88
CA VAL A 35 2.25 -2.37 12.88
C VAL A 35 1.47 -2.71 14.14
N ALA A 36 1.93 -2.27 15.31
CA ALA A 36 1.23 -2.49 16.58
C ALA A 36 -0.14 -1.81 16.59
N GLU A 37 -0.21 -0.55 16.16
CA GLU A 37 -1.45 0.22 16.09
C GLU A 37 -2.47 -0.39 15.13
N PHE A 38 -2.01 -0.98 14.03
CA PHE A 38 -2.88 -1.70 13.10
C PHE A 38 -3.62 -2.84 13.80
N PHE A 39 -2.90 -3.68 14.54
CA PHE A 39 -3.51 -4.80 15.24
C PHE A 39 -4.34 -4.39 16.45
N GLU A 40 -4.09 -3.22 17.01
CA GLU A 40 -4.91 -2.62 18.08
C GLU A 40 -6.17 -1.94 17.54
N GLY A 41 -6.25 -1.73 16.22
CA GLY A 41 -7.38 -1.04 15.59
C GLY A 41 -7.35 0.47 15.76
N THR A 42 -6.22 1.06 16.09
CA THR A 42 -6.04 2.50 16.32
C THR A 42 -5.38 3.23 15.16
N LEU A 43 -4.83 2.49 14.20
CA LEU A 43 -4.24 3.07 12.99
C LEU A 43 -5.35 3.34 11.96
N PRO A 44 -5.55 4.59 11.52
CA PRO A 44 -6.60 4.90 10.54
C PRO A 44 -6.34 4.32 9.15
N GLU A 45 -5.08 4.21 8.77
CA GLU A 45 -4.65 3.65 7.48
C GLU A 45 -3.34 2.86 7.65
N PRO A 46 -3.21 1.69 7.01
CA PRO A 46 -4.16 1.04 6.10
C PRO A 46 -5.33 0.38 6.83
N GLU A 47 -6.45 0.16 6.11
CA GLU A 47 -7.59 -0.59 6.62
C GLU A 47 -7.38 -2.10 6.49
N ALA A 48 -6.66 -2.53 5.47
CA ALA A 48 -6.36 -3.93 5.23
C ALA A 48 -4.92 -4.11 4.78
N VAL A 49 -4.34 -5.22 5.19
CA VAL A 49 -3.00 -5.65 4.79
C VAL A 49 -3.07 -7.09 4.34
N LEU A 50 -2.63 -7.35 3.11
CA LEU A 50 -2.60 -8.69 2.53
C LEU A 50 -1.16 -9.10 2.30
N LEU A 51 -0.82 -10.32 2.71
CA LEU A 51 0.50 -10.91 2.48
C LEU A 51 0.44 -11.95 1.38
N ALA A 52 1.43 -11.95 0.52
CA ALA A 52 1.68 -13.02 -0.42
C ALA A 52 2.69 -14.00 0.18
N LEU A 53 2.35 -15.27 0.18
CA LEU A 53 3.19 -16.34 0.71
C LEU A 53 3.55 -17.30 -0.41
N GLU A 54 4.81 -17.69 -0.42
CA GLU A 54 5.33 -18.71 -1.31
C GLU A 54 6.11 -19.72 -0.48
N GLY A 55 5.67 -20.97 -0.49
CA GLY A 55 6.27 -22.01 0.37
C GLY A 55 6.17 -21.71 1.86
N GLY A 56 5.15 -20.94 2.28
CA GLY A 56 4.96 -20.55 3.68
C GLY A 56 5.73 -19.30 4.10
N GLU A 57 6.59 -18.76 3.24
CA GLU A 57 7.35 -17.53 3.50
C GLU A 57 6.64 -16.31 2.91
N ALA A 58 6.59 -15.21 3.66
CA ALA A 58 6.03 -13.96 3.18
C ALA A 58 7.00 -13.29 2.19
N VAL A 59 6.57 -13.16 0.94
CA VAL A 59 7.39 -12.63 -0.16
C VAL A 59 6.88 -11.32 -0.73
N GLY A 60 5.71 -10.87 -0.28
CA GLY A 60 5.16 -9.59 -0.73
C GLY A 60 4.02 -9.11 0.15
N VAL A 61 3.67 -7.85 0.02
CA VAL A 61 2.63 -7.19 0.80
C VAL A 61 1.93 -6.13 -0.04
N VAL A 62 0.63 -5.98 0.19
CA VAL A 62 -0.14 -4.83 -0.25
C VAL A 62 -0.92 -4.26 0.94
N GLU A 63 -0.84 -2.96 1.12
CA GLU A 63 -1.59 -2.23 2.14
C GLU A 63 -2.67 -1.40 1.43
N LEU A 64 -3.89 -1.44 1.95
CA LEU A 64 -5.07 -0.92 1.28
C LEU A 64 -5.89 -0.01 2.20
N ALA A 65 -6.48 1.00 1.60
CA ALA A 65 -7.45 1.87 2.27
C ALA A 65 -8.59 2.20 1.31
N ILE A 66 -9.66 2.77 1.84
CA ILE A 66 -10.74 3.35 1.04
C ILE A 66 -10.58 4.86 1.08
N ARG A 67 -10.50 5.47 -0.09
CA ARG A 67 -10.42 6.94 -0.19
C ARG A 67 -11.67 7.50 -0.86
N PRO A 68 -12.15 8.68 -0.43
CA PRO A 68 -13.30 9.33 -1.07
C PRO A 68 -12.96 9.92 -2.44
N THR A 69 -11.66 10.18 -2.69
CA THR A 69 -11.18 10.74 -3.95
C THR A 69 -9.81 10.17 -4.30
N ALA A 70 -9.53 10.05 -5.58
CA ALA A 70 -8.19 9.76 -6.10
C ALA A 70 -8.05 10.36 -7.49
N GLU A 71 -6.85 10.73 -7.88
CA GLU A 71 -6.59 11.31 -9.20
C GLU A 71 -7.15 10.45 -10.33
N GLY A 72 -7.93 11.06 -11.20
CA GLY A 72 -8.54 10.40 -12.35
C GLY A 72 -9.75 9.52 -12.05
N CYS A 73 -10.06 9.28 -10.79
CA CYS A 73 -11.23 8.49 -10.39
C CYS A 73 -12.51 9.32 -10.40
N ARG A 74 -13.63 8.66 -10.69
CA ARG A 74 -14.95 9.29 -10.85
C ARG A 74 -15.91 9.00 -9.72
N THR A 75 -15.65 7.93 -8.95
CA THR A 75 -16.47 7.54 -7.82
C THR A 75 -15.95 8.17 -6.53
N ASN A 76 -16.79 8.16 -5.49
CA ASN A 76 -16.46 8.68 -4.16
C ASN A 76 -16.05 7.58 -3.16
N ARG A 77 -15.76 6.40 -3.67
CA ARG A 77 -15.32 5.25 -2.87
C ARG A 77 -14.31 4.46 -3.68
N VAL A 78 -13.06 4.75 -3.46
CA VAL A 78 -11.95 4.20 -4.25
C VAL A 78 -11.10 3.31 -3.37
N ALA A 79 -10.86 2.07 -3.81
CA ALA A 79 -9.85 1.21 -3.19
C ALA A 79 -8.47 1.80 -3.52
N TYR A 80 -7.65 2.09 -2.52
CA TYR A 80 -6.36 2.73 -2.72
C TYR A 80 -5.23 1.83 -2.25
N VAL A 81 -4.26 1.63 -3.13
CA VAL A 81 -3.02 0.90 -2.83
C VAL A 81 -2.06 1.85 -2.12
N GLU A 82 -2.03 1.78 -0.79
CA GLU A 82 -1.15 2.62 0.03
C GLU A 82 0.30 2.14 -0.01
N ALA A 83 0.51 0.84 -0.16
CA ALA A 83 1.82 0.22 -0.30
C ALA A 83 1.70 -1.07 -1.10
N TRP A 84 2.69 -1.32 -1.93
CA TRP A 84 2.76 -2.54 -2.76
C TRP A 84 4.24 -2.91 -2.94
N TYR A 85 4.62 -4.04 -2.37
CA TYR A 85 6.02 -4.46 -2.36
C TYR A 85 6.15 -5.96 -2.55
N VAL A 86 7.12 -6.34 -3.36
CA VAL A 86 7.55 -7.72 -3.56
C VAL A 86 9.04 -7.81 -3.24
N ALA A 87 9.41 -8.75 -2.38
CA ALA A 87 10.81 -8.98 -2.04
C ALA A 87 11.63 -9.25 -3.31
N PRO A 88 12.87 -8.71 -3.41
CA PRO A 88 13.65 -8.80 -4.64
C PRO A 88 13.81 -10.21 -5.22
N GLY A 89 13.98 -11.21 -4.35
CA GLY A 89 14.12 -12.61 -4.77
C GLY A 89 12.85 -13.25 -5.32
N ALA A 90 11.69 -12.63 -5.08
CA ALA A 90 10.38 -13.13 -5.53
C ALA A 90 9.78 -12.30 -6.67
N ARG A 91 10.50 -11.33 -7.19
CA ARG A 91 10.04 -10.50 -8.31
C ARG A 91 9.99 -11.28 -9.60
N ARG A 92 9.08 -10.89 -10.51
CA ARG A 92 8.85 -11.51 -11.82
C ARG A 92 8.33 -12.95 -11.76
N SER A 93 7.78 -13.36 -10.61
CA SER A 93 7.18 -14.69 -10.41
C SER A 93 5.66 -14.66 -10.26
N GLY A 94 5.03 -13.51 -10.53
CA GLY A 94 3.58 -13.34 -10.42
C GLY A 94 3.08 -12.91 -9.05
N VAL A 95 3.96 -12.66 -8.09
CA VAL A 95 3.59 -12.22 -6.72
C VAL A 95 2.89 -10.86 -6.77
N GLY A 96 3.45 -9.90 -7.50
CA GLY A 96 2.85 -8.58 -7.64
C GLY A 96 1.45 -8.63 -8.22
N ARG A 97 1.24 -9.44 -9.25
CA ARG A 97 -0.08 -9.67 -9.86
C ARG A 97 -1.06 -10.28 -8.87
N ALA A 98 -0.64 -11.32 -8.14
CA ALA A 98 -1.48 -11.99 -7.15
C ALA A 98 -1.94 -11.02 -6.05
N LEU A 99 -1.05 -10.13 -5.60
CA LEU A 99 -1.37 -9.10 -4.62
C LEU A 99 -2.40 -8.10 -5.17
N ILE A 100 -2.24 -7.64 -6.38
CA ILE A 100 -3.18 -6.67 -6.99
C ILE A 100 -4.53 -7.35 -7.29
N ASP A 101 -4.55 -8.59 -7.77
CA ASP A 101 -5.79 -9.33 -7.97
C ASP A 101 -6.58 -9.45 -6.64
N ALA A 102 -5.88 -9.75 -5.55
CA ALA A 102 -6.48 -9.81 -4.21
C ALA A 102 -6.95 -8.41 -3.73
N ALA A 103 -6.19 -7.37 -4.02
CA ALA A 103 -6.56 -5.99 -3.72
C ALA A 103 -7.84 -5.57 -4.46
N GLU A 104 -7.96 -5.93 -5.73
CA GLU A 104 -9.17 -5.68 -6.53
C GLU A 104 -10.38 -6.42 -5.96
N ALA A 105 -10.21 -7.68 -5.58
CA ALA A 105 -11.27 -8.47 -4.95
C ALA A 105 -11.71 -7.85 -3.62
N TRP A 106 -10.76 -7.39 -2.82
CA TRP A 106 -11.05 -6.66 -1.58
C TRP A 106 -11.84 -5.38 -1.86
N GLY A 107 -11.40 -4.59 -2.84
CA GLY A 107 -12.09 -3.37 -3.25
C GLY A 107 -13.54 -3.62 -3.65
N ARG A 108 -13.77 -4.63 -4.48
CA ARG A 108 -15.12 -5.05 -4.89
C ARG A 108 -15.98 -5.45 -3.68
N SER A 109 -15.40 -6.18 -2.72
CA SER A 109 -16.09 -6.59 -1.51
C SER A 109 -16.51 -5.40 -0.63
N ARG A 110 -15.84 -4.27 -0.77
CA ARG A 110 -16.12 -3.00 -0.07
C ARG A 110 -16.98 -2.05 -0.88
N GLY A 111 -17.52 -2.49 -2.02
CA GLY A 111 -18.39 -1.68 -2.88
C GLY A 111 -17.65 -0.68 -3.74
N CYS A 112 -16.34 -0.86 -3.96
CA CYS A 112 -15.57 0.00 -4.85
C CYS A 112 -15.68 -0.48 -6.29
N GLU A 113 -15.77 0.47 -7.22
CA GLU A 113 -15.74 0.23 -8.66
C GLU A 113 -14.40 0.61 -9.28
N GLU A 114 -13.56 1.29 -8.50
CA GLU A 114 -12.25 1.75 -8.95
C GLU A 114 -11.19 1.41 -7.90
N ILE A 115 -9.97 1.14 -8.40
CA ILE A 115 -8.76 0.99 -7.60
C ILE A 115 -7.72 1.98 -8.11
N ALA A 116 -7.04 2.66 -7.22
CA ALA A 116 -6.03 3.64 -7.54
C ALA A 116 -4.75 3.39 -6.77
N SER A 117 -3.67 3.95 -7.26
CA SER A 117 -2.35 3.81 -6.68
C SER A 117 -1.50 5.02 -7.10
N ASP A 118 -0.37 5.20 -6.47
CA ASP A 118 0.62 6.19 -6.88
C ASP A 118 2.03 5.62 -6.82
N THR A 119 2.94 6.33 -7.43
CA THR A 119 4.37 6.04 -7.35
C THR A 119 5.16 7.32 -7.58
N GLU A 120 6.40 7.36 -7.11
CA GLU A 120 7.32 8.46 -7.41
C GLU A 120 7.51 8.57 -8.92
N ILE A 121 7.53 9.81 -9.43
CA ILE A 121 7.65 10.06 -10.88
C ILE A 121 8.92 9.42 -11.48
N ALA A 122 9.99 9.34 -10.71
CA ALA A 122 11.25 8.75 -11.16
C ALA A 122 11.26 7.21 -11.11
N ASN A 123 10.26 6.58 -10.48
CA ASN A 123 10.20 5.13 -10.33
C ASN A 123 9.56 4.47 -11.56
N GLU A 124 10.31 4.38 -12.63
CA GLU A 124 9.87 3.78 -13.89
C GLU A 124 9.54 2.29 -13.78
N ALA A 125 10.25 1.56 -12.91
CA ALA A 125 9.96 0.14 -12.70
C ALA A 125 8.56 -0.06 -12.12
N SER A 126 8.17 0.75 -11.14
CA SER A 126 6.83 0.73 -10.56
C SER A 126 5.77 1.14 -11.59
N ALA A 127 6.03 2.19 -12.38
CA ALA A 127 5.11 2.62 -13.43
C ALA A 127 4.85 1.51 -14.45
N ARG A 128 5.90 0.81 -14.88
CA ARG A 128 5.76 -0.34 -15.80
C ARG A 128 4.95 -1.47 -15.16
N ALA A 129 5.18 -1.76 -13.90
CA ALA A 129 4.44 -2.80 -13.18
C ALA A 129 2.95 -2.46 -13.09
N HIS A 130 2.61 -1.20 -12.79
CA HIS A 130 1.21 -0.73 -12.78
C HIS A 130 0.55 -0.91 -14.16
N ARG A 131 1.19 -0.43 -15.21
CA ARG A 131 0.64 -0.55 -16.57
C ARG A 131 0.45 -2.00 -16.99
N ALA A 132 1.39 -2.88 -16.64
CA ALA A 132 1.30 -4.31 -16.94
C ALA A 132 0.09 -4.98 -16.29
N LEU A 133 -0.43 -4.42 -15.18
CA LEU A 133 -1.59 -4.92 -14.46
C LEU A 133 -2.88 -4.17 -14.79
N GLY A 134 -2.86 -3.32 -15.82
CA GLY A 134 -4.04 -2.65 -16.33
C GLY A 134 -4.33 -1.27 -15.72
N PHE A 135 -3.45 -0.75 -14.87
CA PHE A 135 -3.58 0.63 -14.41
C PHE A 135 -3.26 1.60 -15.56
N GLU A 136 -4.04 2.64 -15.65
CA GLU A 136 -3.82 3.75 -16.57
C GLU A 136 -3.21 4.92 -15.81
N GLU A 137 -2.25 5.62 -16.41
CA GLU A 137 -1.69 6.81 -15.78
C GLU A 137 -2.74 7.93 -15.77
N ALA A 138 -3.11 8.35 -14.57
CA ALA A 138 -4.19 9.34 -14.37
C ALA A 138 -3.69 10.77 -14.28
N GLY A 139 -2.44 10.96 -13.90
CA GLY A 139 -1.85 12.30 -13.79
C GLY A 139 -0.60 12.31 -12.93
N VAL A 140 0.02 13.48 -12.88
CA VAL A 140 1.19 13.76 -12.04
C VAL A 140 0.86 14.97 -11.18
N VAL A 141 1.13 14.87 -9.88
CA VAL A 141 0.84 15.95 -8.93
C VAL A 141 2.11 16.45 -8.27
N ARG A 142 2.10 17.75 -7.93
CA ARG A 142 3.13 18.37 -7.11
C ARG A 142 2.53 18.66 -5.75
N CYS A 143 3.09 18.08 -4.70
CA CYS A 143 2.56 18.20 -3.34
C CYS A 143 3.17 19.38 -2.62
N PHE A 144 2.36 20.10 -1.84
CA PHE A 144 2.79 21.23 -1.03
C PHE A 144 2.34 21.02 0.41
N ARG A 145 3.16 21.47 1.36
CA ARG A 145 2.75 21.54 2.77
C ARG A 145 3.20 22.86 3.37
N LYS A 146 2.46 23.31 4.37
CA LYS A 146 2.82 24.48 5.16
C LYS A 146 2.52 24.19 6.62
N GLN A 147 3.47 24.46 7.49
CA GLN A 147 3.23 24.39 8.93
C GLN A 147 2.44 25.61 9.37
N LEU A 148 1.35 25.38 10.09
CA LEU A 148 0.55 26.48 10.64
C LEU A 148 1.25 27.04 11.87
N ARG A 149 1.39 28.36 11.92
CA ARG A 149 1.91 29.04 13.09
C ARG A 149 0.86 29.00 14.20
N SER A 150 1.31 28.90 15.47
CA SER A 150 0.42 29.09 16.61
C SER A 150 -0.08 30.53 16.62
N GLY A 151 -1.26 30.81 17.19
CA GLY A 151 -1.82 32.17 17.29
C GLY A 151 -0.92 33.15 18.07
N LYS A 152 0.08 32.66 18.79
CA LYS A 152 1.09 33.45 19.49
C LYS A 152 2.21 33.96 18.59
N ASP A 153 2.42 33.31 17.43
CA ASP A 153 3.48 33.65 16.46
C ASP A 153 2.95 34.40 15.23
N ALA A 154 1.67 34.68 15.20
CA ALA A 154 0.98 35.35 14.10
C ALA A 154 1.09 36.88 14.21
N ARG A 155 2.32 37.43 14.25
CA ARG A 155 2.56 38.88 14.19
C ARG A 155 3.39 39.25 12.99
#